data_cc88b96c08933c0d5db231f633efae0e
#
_entry.id   cc88b96c08933c0d5db231f633efae0e
#
_cell.length_a   1.000
_cell.length_b   1.000
_cell.length_c   1.000
_cell.angle_alpha   90.00
_cell.angle_beta   90.00
_cell.angle_gamma   90.00
#
_symmetry.space_group_name_H-M   'P 1'
#
loop_
_entity.id
_entity.type
_entity.pdbx_description
1 polymer ?
#
loop_
_entity_poly.entity_id
_entity_poly.type
_entity_poly.pdbx_seq_one_letter_code
_entity_poly.pdbx_strand_id
1 'polypeptide(L)'
;MRLAILSVLVLLIGSDAAAQGLLDRKRPEIIPGEGKVRRGGFYFAPGVTYMLPRSAEEDREMFRSNDTLYTATYDPDGRLGLYFEAGWYHATRDPVIIDYWDVGLAYKNLRGSEAFTGLLSREAIVDSLAGEGKFAERYLTLHLNANKFIQTADFQFIQLTLGANADYRLGNDLEHTGHPILNAHSFPPDLLAQLHFKLGYGFKVSGRLILIPSVETPIFSFTPEDQENWGSLQWFSSMYRPLLFSVRFLWLRAPKGFDCPPPIRQPGEKGKGKRKQYKPDSYHP
;
A
#
# COMPACT_ATOMS: atom_id res chain seq x y z
N MET A 1 -19.12 -4.00 16.00
CA MET A 1 -17.72 -3.94 15.50
C MET A 1 -17.35 -2.58 14.90
N ARG A 2 -18.22 -1.90 14.14
CA ARG A 2 -17.93 -0.61 13.45
C ARG A 2 -17.62 0.55 14.39
N LEU A 3 -18.34 0.71 15.50
CA LEU A 3 -18.10 1.75 16.51
C LEU A 3 -16.79 1.55 17.29
N ALA A 4 -16.38 0.29 17.51
CA ALA A 4 -15.14 -0.02 18.21
C ALA A 4 -13.87 0.36 17.43
N ILE A 5 -13.91 0.25 16.11
CA ILE A 5 -12.77 0.64 15.24
C ILE A 5 -12.63 2.16 15.20
N LEU A 6 -13.75 2.88 15.14
CA LEU A 6 -13.75 4.34 15.15
C LEU A 6 -13.26 4.90 16.48
N SER A 7 -13.67 4.30 17.60
CA SER A 7 -13.21 4.69 18.94
C SER A 7 -11.73 4.40 19.18
N VAL A 8 -11.19 3.29 18.64
CA VAL A 8 -9.76 3.00 18.71
C VAL A 8 -8.95 3.99 17.86
N LEU A 9 -9.46 4.39 16.69
CA LEU A 9 -8.80 5.38 15.83
C LEU A 9 -8.78 6.77 16.51
N VAL A 10 -9.88 7.18 17.15
CA VAL A 10 -9.97 8.45 17.89
C VAL A 10 -9.10 8.44 19.15
N LEU A 11 -8.99 7.31 19.86
CA LEU A 11 -8.10 7.13 21.00
C LEU A 11 -6.62 7.18 20.60
N LEU A 12 -6.24 6.62 19.45
CA LEU A 12 -4.88 6.69 18.92
C LEU A 12 -4.49 8.11 18.53
N ILE A 13 -5.41 8.90 17.97
CA ILE A 13 -5.17 10.30 17.61
C ILE A 13 -5.12 11.20 18.86
N GLY A 14 -5.92 10.91 19.87
CA GLY A 14 -5.99 11.69 21.12
C GLY A 14 -4.82 11.46 22.08
N SER A 15 -4.15 10.30 22.01
CA SER A 15 -3.03 9.97 22.90
C SER A 15 -1.74 10.71 22.53
N ASP A 16 -1.57 11.15 21.27
CA ASP A 16 -0.39 11.90 20.84
C ASP A 16 -0.29 13.28 21.49
N ALA A 17 -1.41 13.96 21.72
CA ALA A 17 -1.41 15.27 22.37
C ALA A 17 -1.02 15.20 23.87
N ALA A 18 -1.33 14.08 24.53
CA ALA A 18 -1.00 13.85 25.95
C ALA A 18 0.44 13.32 26.14
N ALA A 19 0.95 12.52 25.20
CA ALA A 19 2.29 11.94 25.28
C ALA A 19 3.40 12.96 24.98
N GLN A 20 3.16 13.97 24.17
CA GLN A 20 4.14 15.01 23.84
C GLN A 20 4.50 15.91 25.04
N GLY A 21 3.62 16.04 26.04
CA GLY A 21 3.88 16.82 27.26
C GLY A 21 4.72 16.10 28.33
N LEU A 22 4.81 14.78 28.29
CA LEU A 22 5.45 13.98 29.34
C LEU A 22 6.93 13.62 29.09
N LEU A 23 7.41 13.79 27.85
CA LEU A 23 8.78 13.47 27.48
C LEU A 23 9.43 14.65 26.75
N ASP A 24 9.86 15.64 27.51
CA ASP A 24 10.58 16.85 27.02
C ASP A 24 12.00 16.54 26.49
N ARG A 25 12.20 15.34 25.94
CA ARG A 25 13.40 14.97 25.22
C ARG A 25 13.19 15.33 23.75
N LYS A 26 13.84 16.40 23.29
CA LYS A 26 13.88 16.74 21.87
C LYS A 26 14.45 15.55 21.08
N ARG A 27 13.58 14.69 20.61
CA ARG A 27 13.97 13.58 19.73
C ARG A 27 14.46 14.14 18.39
N PRO A 28 15.47 13.53 17.77
CA PRO A 28 15.92 13.95 16.46
C PRO A 28 14.80 13.79 15.41
N GLU A 29 14.58 14.82 14.62
CA GLU A 29 13.56 14.82 13.56
C GLU A 29 13.84 13.70 12.54
N ILE A 30 12.82 12.92 12.20
CA ILE A 30 12.91 11.86 11.18
C ILE A 30 13.23 12.48 9.82
N ILE A 31 12.42 13.45 9.39
CA ILE A 31 12.71 14.30 8.24
C ILE A 31 13.21 15.63 8.78
N PRO A 32 14.51 15.95 8.64
CA PRO A 32 15.06 17.18 9.18
C PRO A 32 14.38 18.42 8.60
N GLY A 33 14.20 19.43 9.43
CA GLY A 33 13.56 20.71 9.08
C GLY A 33 14.29 21.48 7.99
N GLU A 34 13.80 22.71 7.75
CA GLU A 34 14.31 23.60 6.69
C GLU A 34 15.82 23.78 6.72
N GLY A 35 16.44 23.75 5.53
CA GLY A 35 17.88 23.97 5.36
C GLY A 35 18.76 22.74 5.46
N LYS A 36 18.30 21.63 6.11
CA LYS A 36 19.10 20.40 6.22
C LYS A 36 18.84 19.42 5.07
N VAL A 37 17.61 19.34 4.59
CA VAL A 37 17.21 18.52 3.43
C VAL A 37 16.17 19.25 2.60
N ARG A 38 16.00 18.83 1.33
CA ARG A 38 14.87 19.28 0.51
C ARG A 38 13.62 18.59 0.98
N ARG A 39 12.49 19.28 0.96
CA ARG A 39 11.19 18.74 1.33
C ARG A 39 10.70 17.66 0.38
N GLY A 40 11.07 17.69 -0.90
CA GLY A 40 10.68 16.71 -1.88
C GLY A 40 11.81 15.77 -2.25
N GLY A 41 11.49 14.48 -2.43
CA GLY A 41 12.40 13.45 -2.84
C GLY A 41 11.70 12.32 -3.56
N PHE A 42 12.46 11.30 -3.91
CA PHE A 42 11.96 10.10 -4.56
C PHE A 42 11.98 8.93 -3.60
N TYR A 43 11.12 7.97 -3.88
CA TYR A 43 11.11 6.70 -3.19
C TYR A 43 10.86 5.56 -4.18
N PHE A 44 11.24 4.35 -3.79
CA PHE A 44 10.78 3.12 -4.42
C PHE A 44 10.47 2.08 -3.34
N ALA A 45 9.59 1.15 -3.67
CA ALA A 45 9.15 0.12 -2.74
C ALA A 45 8.93 -1.21 -3.47
N PRO A 46 9.94 -2.08 -3.51
CA PRO A 46 9.73 -3.47 -3.91
C PRO A 46 8.93 -4.22 -2.86
N GLY A 47 8.17 -5.23 -3.30
CA GLY A 47 7.33 -5.98 -2.42
C GLY A 47 6.67 -7.18 -3.07
N VAL A 48 5.73 -7.76 -2.33
CA VAL A 48 4.90 -8.87 -2.75
C VAL A 48 3.44 -8.60 -2.42
N THR A 49 2.55 -9.17 -3.21
CA THR A 49 1.12 -9.22 -2.92
C THR A 49 0.75 -10.61 -2.42
N TYR A 50 -0.26 -10.68 -1.58
CA TYR A 50 -0.89 -11.92 -1.18
C TYR A 50 -2.40 -11.72 -1.15
N MET A 51 -3.15 -12.64 -1.73
CA MET A 51 -4.61 -12.59 -1.73
C MET A 51 -5.12 -13.38 -0.54
N LEU A 52 -5.55 -12.67 0.54
CA LEU A 52 -6.12 -13.32 1.71
C LEU A 52 -7.53 -13.81 1.36
N PRO A 53 -7.75 -15.14 1.30
CA PRO A 53 -9.08 -15.66 1.03
C PRO A 53 -10.01 -15.37 2.20
N ARG A 54 -11.26 -15.05 1.89
CA ARG A 54 -12.32 -15.01 2.89
C ARG A 54 -12.90 -16.42 2.98
N SER A 55 -13.19 -16.89 4.21
CA SER A 55 -13.73 -18.23 4.41
C SER A 55 -14.93 -18.48 3.50
N ALA A 56 -14.87 -19.60 2.79
CA ALA A 56 -15.99 -20.09 1.99
C ALA A 56 -17.22 -20.34 2.88
N GLU A 57 -18.39 -20.03 2.38
CA GLU A 57 -19.62 -20.56 2.93
C GLU A 57 -19.70 -22.03 2.51
N GLU A 58 -19.79 -22.93 3.48
CA GLU A 58 -20.04 -24.34 3.24
C GLU A 58 -21.43 -24.51 2.61
N ASP A 59 -21.55 -25.36 1.61
CA ASP A 59 -22.80 -25.77 0.96
C ASP A 59 -23.71 -24.63 0.46
N ARG A 60 -23.14 -23.69 -0.26
CA ARG A 60 -23.92 -22.62 -0.89
C ARG A 60 -24.85 -23.17 -1.95
N GLU A 61 -26.16 -22.90 -1.80
CA GLU A 61 -27.14 -23.16 -2.84
C GLU A 61 -26.92 -22.18 -4.01
N MET A 62 -26.51 -22.71 -5.16
CA MET A 62 -26.17 -21.90 -6.34
C MET A 62 -27.35 -21.77 -7.30
N PHE A 63 -28.17 -22.80 -7.38
CA PHE A 63 -29.29 -22.83 -8.29
C PHE A 63 -30.35 -23.82 -7.79
N ARG A 64 -31.61 -23.41 -7.83
CA ARG A 64 -32.77 -24.24 -7.58
C ARG A 64 -33.84 -24.00 -8.66
N SER A 65 -34.26 -25.02 -9.31
CA SER A 65 -35.40 -25.00 -10.26
C SER A 65 -36.15 -26.32 -10.14
N ASN A 66 -37.45 -26.27 -9.94
CA ASN A 66 -38.38 -27.41 -9.75
C ASN A 66 -37.72 -28.69 -9.22
N ASP A 67 -37.12 -29.51 -10.13
CA ASP A 67 -36.53 -30.81 -9.80
C ASP A 67 -34.98 -30.78 -9.83
N THR A 68 -34.35 -29.63 -9.97
CA THR A 68 -32.89 -29.49 -10.03
C THR A 68 -32.40 -28.62 -8.90
N LEU A 69 -31.51 -29.19 -8.05
CA LEU A 69 -30.82 -28.47 -6.99
C LEU A 69 -29.31 -28.60 -7.25
N TYR A 70 -28.64 -27.44 -7.25
CA TYR A 70 -27.20 -27.39 -7.32
C TYR A 70 -26.64 -26.70 -6.06
N THR A 71 -25.80 -27.45 -5.31
CA THR A 71 -25.07 -26.95 -4.16
C THR A 71 -23.57 -27.04 -4.44
N ALA A 72 -22.81 -26.06 -4.00
CA ALA A 72 -21.36 -26.05 -4.16
C ALA A 72 -20.66 -25.50 -2.92
N THR A 73 -19.52 -26.12 -2.62
CA THR A 73 -18.55 -25.66 -1.62
C THR A 73 -17.33 -25.13 -2.35
N TYR A 74 -16.87 -23.95 -1.97
CA TYR A 74 -15.71 -23.28 -2.57
C TYR A 74 -14.57 -23.22 -1.56
N ASP A 75 -13.37 -23.56 -2.01
CA ASP A 75 -12.13 -23.52 -1.22
C ASP A 75 -11.14 -22.55 -1.89
N PRO A 76 -11.19 -21.25 -1.52
CA PRO A 76 -10.31 -20.25 -2.08
C PRO A 76 -8.93 -20.33 -1.44
N ASP A 77 -7.86 -20.21 -2.24
CA ASP A 77 -6.48 -20.15 -1.82
C ASP A 77 -5.77 -18.92 -2.37
N GLY A 78 -5.03 -18.23 -1.50
CA GLY A 78 -4.27 -17.05 -1.85
C GLY A 78 -2.88 -17.40 -2.37
N ARG A 79 -2.44 -16.73 -3.43
CA ARG A 79 -1.11 -16.91 -4.01
C ARG A 79 -0.28 -15.64 -3.96
N LEU A 80 1.04 -15.80 -3.84
CA LEU A 80 1.97 -14.68 -3.87
C LEU A 80 2.10 -14.11 -5.28
N GLY A 81 2.09 -12.78 -5.36
CA GLY A 81 2.39 -12.03 -6.57
C GLY A 81 3.51 -11.02 -6.34
N LEU A 82 3.87 -10.31 -7.38
CA LEU A 82 4.91 -9.27 -7.34
C LEU A 82 4.28 -7.89 -7.14
N TYR A 83 4.99 -7.02 -6.42
CA TYR A 83 4.68 -5.62 -6.22
C TYR A 83 5.92 -4.76 -6.40
N PHE A 84 5.77 -3.64 -7.08
CA PHE A 84 6.81 -2.63 -7.19
C PHE A 84 6.18 -1.25 -7.30
N GLU A 85 6.57 -0.33 -6.45
CA GLU A 85 6.09 1.06 -6.40
C GLU A 85 7.28 2.01 -6.52
N ALA A 86 7.10 3.10 -7.27
CA ALA A 86 8.05 4.19 -7.34
C ALA A 86 7.29 5.53 -7.41
N GLY A 87 7.81 6.55 -6.76
CA GLY A 87 7.11 7.81 -6.72
C GLY A 87 7.93 8.96 -6.12
N TRP A 88 7.21 10.02 -5.89
CA TRP A 88 7.73 11.26 -5.34
C TRP A 88 6.96 11.61 -4.07
N TYR A 89 7.67 12.10 -3.05
CA TYR A 89 7.08 12.56 -1.80
C TYR A 89 7.38 14.03 -1.54
N HIS A 90 6.53 14.66 -0.73
CA HIS A 90 6.71 16.02 -0.25
C HIS A 90 6.43 16.11 1.25
N ALA A 91 7.45 16.51 2.03
CA ALA A 91 7.34 16.72 3.47
C ALA A 91 6.60 18.03 3.77
N THR A 92 5.67 17.97 4.71
CA THR A 92 4.89 19.13 5.17
C THR A 92 5.77 20.09 5.97
N ARG A 93 5.47 21.37 5.91
CA ARG A 93 6.29 22.42 6.58
C ARG A 93 6.16 22.35 8.10
N ASP A 94 4.93 22.31 8.58
CA ASP A 94 4.59 22.27 9.99
C ASP A 94 3.66 21.08 10.22
N PRO A 95 4.20 19.86 10.44
CA PRO A 95 3.43 18.64 10.46
C PRO A 95 2.60 18.52 11.74
N VAL A 96 1.30 18.79 11.65
CA VAL A 96 0.35 18.54 12.75
C VAL A 96 -0.32 17.19 12.54
N ILE A 97 -0.98 17.01 11.40
CA ILE A 97 -1.72 15.78 11.07
C ILE A 97 -0.95 14.91 10.07
N ILE A 98 -0.37 15.52 9.05
CA ILE A 98 0.33 14.84 7.95
C ILE A 98 1.79 15.29 7.94
N ASP A 99 2.72 14.35 8.10
CA ASP A 99 4.16 14.64 8.04
C ASP A 99 4.65 14.76 6.61
N TYR A 100 4.12 13.93 5.71
CA TYR A 100 4.39 14.02 4.28
C TYR A 100 3.27 13.39 3.47
N TRP A 101 3.15 13.80 2.23
CA TRP A 101 2.29 13.14 1.26
C TRP A 101 3.13 12.64 0.08
N ASP A 102 2.65 11.65 -0.61
CA ASP A 102 3.33 11.09 -1.77
C ASP A 102 2.35 10.73 -2.89
N VAL A 103 2.90 10.74 -4.10
CA VAL A 103 2.25 10.24 -5.30
C VAL A 103 3.19 9.29 -6.00
N GLY A 104 2.68 8.17 -6.48
CA GLY A 104 3.49 7.16 -7.11
C GLY A 104 2.72 6.29 -8.08
N LEU A 105 3.49 5.58 -8.89
CA LEU A 105 3.01 4.53 -9.76
C LEU A 105 3.49 3.20 -9.24
N ALA A 106 2.61 2.20 -9.26
CA ALA A 106 2.96 0.84 -8.87
C ALA A 106 2.50 -0.17 -9.91
N TYR A 107 3.26 -1.24 -10.01
CA TYR A 107 2.84 -2.48 -10.66
C TYR A 107 2.47 -3.47 -9.57
N LYS A 108 1.31 -4.09 -9.67
CA LYS A 108 0.89 -5.16 -8.77
C LYS A 108 0.33 -6.34 -9.56
N ASN A 109 0.70 -7.55 -9.13
CA ASN A 109 0.17 -8.79 -9.66
C ASN A 109 -0.62 -9.49 -8.56
N LEU A 110 -1.94 -9.62 -8.73
CA LEU A 110 -2.85 -10.28 -7.80
C LEU A 110 -3.10 -11.70 -8.28
N ARG A 111 -2.86 -12.70 -7.42
CA ARG A 111 -2.94 -14.11 -7.79
C ARG A 111 -3.68 -14.91 -6.74
N GLY A 112 -4.52 -15.82 -7.21
CA GLY A 112 -5.23 -16.75 -6.33
C GLY A 112 -5.75 -17.94 -7.11
N SER A 113 -6.35 -18.88 -6.39
CA SER A 113 -7.03 -20.05 -6.95
C SER A 113 -8.26 -20.37 -6.10
N GLU A 114 -9.22 -21.03 -6.72
CA GLU A 114 -10.44 -21.52 -6.08
C GLU A 114 -10.65 -22.94 -6.53
N ALA A 115 -10.62 -23.90 -5.60
CA ALA A 115 -11.13 -25.23 -5.83
C ALA A 115 -12.63 -25.25 -5.47
N PHE A 116 -13.40 -26.04 -6.19
CA PHE A 116 -14.80 -26.21 -5.89
C PHE A 116 -15.21 -27.67 -6.03
N THR A 117 -16.15 -28.08 -5.17
CA THR A 117 -16.86 -29.34 -5.24
C THR A 117 -18.35 -29.03 -5.13
N GLY A 118 -19.15 -29.70 -5.95
CA GLY A 118 -20.58 -29.47 -5.97
C GLY A 118 -21.37 -30.72 -6.22
N LEU A 119 -22.66 -30.69 -5.84
CA LEU A 119 -23.62 -31.72 -6.08
C LEU A 119 -24.75 -31.18 -6.95
N LEU A 120 -24.95 -31.78 -8.10
CA LEU A 120 -26.08 -31.50 -8.97
C LEU A 120 -27.10 -32.61 -8.79
N SER A 121 -28.19 -32.32 -8.11
CA SER A 121 -29.31 -33.24 -7.92
C SER A 121 -30.39 -32.92 -8.94
N ARG A 122 -30.72 -33.87 -9.76
CA ARG A 122 -31.82 -33.80 -10.74
C ARG A 122 -32.70 -35.01 -10.60
N GLU A 123 -33.92 -34.83 -10.10
CA GLU A 123 -34.87 -35.90 -9.77
C GLU A 123 -34.22 -36.98 -8.87
N ALA A 124 -33.90 -38.15 -9.41
CA ALA A 124 -33.30 -39.27 -8.67
C ALA A 124 -31.79 -39.43 -8.95
N ILE A 125 -31.20 -38.55 -9.75
CA ILE A 125 -29.77 -38.61 -10.14
C ILE A 125 -29.01 -37.52 -9.36
N VAL A 126 -27.89 -37.91 -8.76
CA VAL A 126 -26.98 -37.02 -8.08
C VAL A 126 -25.60 -37.13 -8.73
N ASP A 127 -25.18 -36.08 -9.40
CA ASP A 127 -23.87 -36.00 -10.02
C ASP A 127 -22.93 -35.15 -9.16
N SER A 128 -21.70 -35.61 -8.92
CA SER A 128 -20.67 -34.82 -8.26
C SER A 128 -19.87 -34.06 -9.32
N LEU A 129 -19.74 -32.76 -9.10
CA LEU A 129 -19.01 -31.86 -9.97
C LEU A 129 -17.79 -31.31 -9.20
N ALA A 130 -16.65 -31.27 -9.84
CA ALA A 130 -15.45 -30.67 -9.27
C ALA A 130 -14.70 -29.86 -10.33
N GLY A 131 -13.95 -28.89 -9.86
CA GLY A 131 -13.11 -28.07 -10.73
C GLY A 131 -12.18 -27.17 -9.96
N GLU A 132 -11.35 -26.44 -10.69
CA GLU A 132 -10.40 -25.50 -10.17
C GLU A 132 -10.35 -24.26 -11.07
N GLY A 133 -10.38 -23.09 -10.46
CA GLY A 133 -10.14 -21.81 -11.10
C GLY A 133 -8.83 -21.19 -10.61
N LYS A 134 -8.04 -20.62 -11.50
CA LYS A 134 -6.83 -19.85 -11.18
C LYS A 134 -6.90 -18.49 -11.84
N PHE A 135 -6.49 -17.47 -11.12
CA PHE A 135 -6.38 -16.13 -11.68
C PHE A 135 -5.02 -15.50 -11.39
N ALA A 136 -4.55 -14.73 -12.34
CA ALA A 136 -3.39 -13.87 -12.18
C ALA A 136 -3.65 -12.56 -12.94
N GLU A 137 -3.95 -11.50 -12.20
CA GLU A 137 -4.26 -10.19 -12.76
C GLU A 137 -3.14 -9.19 -12.50
N ARG A 138 -2.82 -8.42 -13.52
CA ARG A 138 -1.76 -7.41 -13.52
C ARG A 138 -2.37 -6.03 -13.60
N TYR A 139 -1.99 -5.16 -12.65
CA TYR A 139 -2.48 -3.80 -12.55
C TYR A 139 -1.35 -2.79 -12.59
N LEU A 140 -1.62 -1.68 -13.27
CA LEU A 140 -0.90 -0.42 -13.08
C LEU A 140 -1.72 0.44 -12.11
N THR A 141 -1.08 0.86 -11.05
CA THR A 141 -1.74 1.57 -9.95
C THR A 141 -1.17 2.97 -9.80
N LEU A 142 -2.04 3.96 -9.74
CA LEU A 142 -1.70 5.32 -9.31
C LEU A 142 -2.05 5.45 -7.83
N HIS A 143 -1.07 5.82 -6.99
CA HIS A 143 -1.25 6.04 -5.55
C HIS A 143 -1.19 7.52 -5.19
N LEU A 144 -2.03 7.91 -4.24
CA LEU A 144 -1.95 9.18 -3.52
C LEU A 144 -2.06 8.88 -2.02
N ASN A 145 -1.04 9.21 -1.25
CA ASN A 145 -0.93 8.84 0.16
C ASN A 145 -0.70 10.05 1.06
N ALA A 146 -1.36 10.06 2.21
CA ALA A 146 -1.10 10.93 3.34
C ALA A 146 -0.48 10.11 4.47
N ASN A 147 0.68 10.53 4.96
CA ASN A 147 1.50 9.77 5.88
C ASN A 147 1.74 10.51 7.19
N LYS A 148 1.58 9.81 8.31
CA LYS A 148 1.86 10.27 9.66
C LYS A 148 2.94 9.41 10.29
N PHE A 149 3.93 10.05 10.93
CA PHE A 149 4.94 9.37 11.74
C PHE A 149 4.59 9.47 13.23
N ILE A 150 4.73 8.35 13.92
CA ILE A 150 4.67 8.27 15.37
C ILE A 150 6.05 7.77 15.82
N GLN A 151 6.87 8.68 16.34
CA GLN A 151 8.24 8.36 16.71
C GLN A 151 8.27 7.50 17.98
N THR A 152 8.83 6.30 17.88
CA THR A 152 8.94 5.33 18.98
C THR A 152 10.29 5.42 19.70
N ALA A 153 11.37 5.66 18.96
CA ALA A 153 12.72 5.81 19.48
C ALA A 153 13.53 6.79 18.60
N ASP A 154 14.78 7.05 18.99
CA ASP A 154 15.67 7.84 18.15
C ASP A 154 15.85 7.15 16.80
N PHE A 155 15.48 7.84 15.71
CA PHE A 155 15.53 7.36 14.33
C PHE A 155 14.59 6.18 13.99
N GLN A 156 13.66 5.82 14.89
CA GLN A 156 12.66 4.76 14.67
C GLN A 156 11.24 5.34 14.84
N PHE A 157 10.30 4.85 14.02
CA PHE A 157 8.94 5.35 14.03
C PHE A 157 7.96 4.33 13.46
N ILE A 158 6.70 4.45 13.86
CA ILE A 158 5.57 3.82 13.20
C ILE A 158 5.04 4.79 12.15
N GLN A 159 4.80 4.31 10.94
CA GLN A 159 4.13 5.08 9.89
C GLN A 159 2.69 4.60 9.75
N LEU A 160 1.77 5.54 9.84
CA LEU A 160 0.37 5.36 9.47
C LEU A 160 0.12 6.07 8.15
N THR A 161 -0.47 5.37 7.20
CA THR A 161 -0.79 5.92 5.90
C THR A 161 -2.26 5.69 5.59
N LEU A 162 -2.94 6.72 5.17
CA LEU A 162 -4.24 6.65 4.52
C LEU A 162 -4.05 7.12 3.10
N GLY A 163 -4.50 6.32 2.14
CA GLY A 163 -4.32 6.65 0.74
C GLY A 163 -5.49 6.23 -0.12
N ALA A 164 -5.44 6.71 -1.35
CA ALA A 164 -6.32 6.31 -2.43
C ALA A 164 -5.50 5.78 -3.59
N ASN A 165 -6.00 4.75 -4.25
CA ASN A 165 -5.41 4.22 -5.46
C ASN A 165 -6.45 4.09 -6.58
N ALA A 166 -5.96 4.23 -7.79
CA ALA A 166 -6.68 3.90 -9.00
C ALA A 166 -5.89 2.83 -9.74
N ASP A 167 -6.49 1.67 -9.90
CA ASP A 167 -5.92 0.48 -10.50
C ASP A 167 -6.46 0.29 -11.90
N TYR A 168 -5.60 0.26 -12.89
CA TYR A 168 -5.94 -0.07 -14.26
C TYR A 168 -5.41 -1.45 -14.63
N ARG A 169 -6.29 -2.35 -15.07
CA ARG A 169 -5.91 -3.72 -15.45
C ARG A 169 -5.09 -3.71 -16.74
N LEU A 170 -3.87 -4.23 -16.67
CA LEU A 170 -2.99 -4.42 -17.83
C LEU A 170 -3.22 -5.75 -18.54
N GLY A 171 -3.70 -6.75 -17.81
CA GLY A 171 -3.97 -8.07 -18.33
C GLY A 171 -4.41 -9.03 -17.26
N ASN A 172 -5.07 -10.09 -17.70
CA ASN A 172 -5.54 -11.17 -16.85
C ASN A 172 -5.18 -12.51 -17.49
N ASP A 173 -4.76 -13.44 -16.65
CA ASP A 173 -4.59 -14.84 -17.01
C ASP A 173 -5.60 -15.62 -16.14
N LEU A 174 -6.64 -16.17 -16.78
CA LEU A 174 -7.68 -16.94 -16.14
C LEU A 174 -7.63 -18.35 -16.68
N GLU A 175 -7.37 -19.30 -15.81
CA GLU A 175 -7.41 -20.73 -16.11
C GLU A 175 -8.59 -21.34 -15.37
N HIS A 176 -9.32 -22.18 -16.05
CA HIS A 176 -10.47 -22.84 -15.47
C HIS A 176 -10.57 -24.28 -15.97
N THR A 177 -10.78 -25.20 -15.03
CA THR A 177 -11.00 -26.61 -15.29
C THR A 177 -12.28 -27.06 -14.58
N GLY A 178 -13.10 -27.84 -15.25
CA GLY A 178 -14.34 -28.41 -14.70
C GLY A 178 -15.60 -27.95 -15.41
N HIS A 179 -16.76 -28.13 -14.76
CA HIS A 179 -18.05 -27.92 -15.40
C HIS A 179 -18.42 -26.43 -15.56
N PRO A 180 -18.87 -25.99 -16.75
CA PRO A 180 -19.12 -24.55 -17.02
C PRO A 180 -20.20 -23.91 -16.13
N ILE A 181 -21.17 -24.70 -15.64
CA ILE A 181 -22.26 -24.17 -14.77
C ILE A 181 -21.74 -23.62 -13.44
N LEU A 182 -20.55 -24.05 -13.02
CA LEU A 182 -19.89 -23.60 -11.79
C LEU A 182 -19.23 -22.23 -11.93
N ASN A 183 -19.27 -21.66 -13.10
CA ASN A 183 -18.56 -20.45 -13.51
C ASN A 183 -19.46 -19.22 -13.59
N ALA A 184 -20.45 -19.08 -12.71
CA ALA A 184 -21.15 -17.82 -12.56
C ALA A 184 -20.17 -16.80 -11.94
N HIS A 185 -19.36 -16.17 -12.79
CA HIS A 185 -18.20 -15.39 -12.35
C HIS A 185 -18.52 -13.94 -12.22
N SER A 186 -18.19 -13.42 -11.08
CA SER A 186 -17.95 -12.00 -10.92
C SER A 186 -16.42 -11.78 -10.95
N PHE A 187 -16.00 -10.77 -11.69
CA PHE A 187 -14.60 -10.32 -11.76
C PHE A 187 -14.53 -8.84 -11.43
N PRO A 188 -13.44 -8.37 -10.81
CA PRO A 188 -13.23 -6.96 -10.62
C PRO A 188 -13.28 -6.21 -11.95
N PRO A 189 -13.72 -4.94 -11.98
CA PRO A 189 -13.72 -4.11 -13.19
C PRO A 189 -12.29 -3.79 -13.64
N ASP A 190 -12.13 -3.40 -14.91
CA ASP A 190 -10.83 -3.01 -15.48
C ASP A 190 -10.21 -1.80 -14.80
N LEU A 191 -11.06 -0.89 -14.33
CA LEU A 191 -10.67 0.27 -13.54
C LEU A 191 -11.28 0.14 -12.15
N LEU A 192 -10.43 0.09 -11.13
CA LEU A 192 -10.81 -0.05 -9.73
C LEU A 192 -10.24 1.12 -8.93
N ALA A 193 -11.09 1.84 -8.22
CA ALA A 193 -10.68 2.86 -7.27
C ALA A 193 -10.89 2.36 -5.84
N GLN A 194 -9.86 2.52 -4.99
CA GLN A 194 -9.89 2.02 -3.62
C GLN A 194 -9.31 3.04 -2.64
N LEU A 195 -9.82 3.03 -1.42
CA LEU A 195 -9.13 3.59 -0.26
C LEU A 195 -8.37 2.48 0.44
N HIS A 196 -7.14 2.75 0.82
CA HIS A 196 -6.29 1.78 1.49
C HIS A 196 -5.66 2.36 2.77
N PHE A 197 -5.36 1.47 3.68
CA PHE A 197 -4.59 1.74 4.87
C PHE A 197 -3.25 1.02 4.80
N LYS A 198 -2.18 1.72 5.15
CA LYS A 198 -0.83 1.13 5.22
C LYS A 198 -0.25 1.38 6.60
N LEU A 199 0.27 0.33 7.21
CA LEU A 199 1.00 0.36 8.46
C LEU A 199 2.46 0.01 8.18
N GLY A 200 3.38 0.87 8.58
CA GLY A 200 4.80 0.65 8.42
C GLY A 200 5.58 0.85 9.72
N TYR A 201 6.73 0.23 9.80
CA TYR A 201 7.72 0.50 10.83
C TYR A 201 8.99 1.01 10.17
N GLY A 202 9.34 2.26 10.43
CA GLY A 202 10.43 2.92 9.74
C GLY A 202 11.65 3.14 10.61
N PHE A 203 12.81 3.10 9.98
CA PHE A 203 14.07 3.45 10.61
C PHE A 203 14.98 4.22 9.66
N LYS A 204 15.63 5.22 10.20
CA LYS A 204 16.59 6.03 9.48
C LYS A 204 17.95 5.34 9.48
N VAL A 205 18.30 4.75 8.34
CA VAL A 205 19.55 3.97 8.18
C VAL A 205 20.75 4.91 8.06
N SER A 206 20.56 6.06 7.45
CA SER A 206 21.61 7.09 7.30
C SER A 206 21.00 8.48 7.28
N GLY A 207 21.83 9.52 7.27
CA GLY A 207 21.36 10.91 7.14
C GLY A 207 20.46 11.18 5.92
N ARG A 208 20.46 10.28 4.93
CA ARG A 208 19.73 10.46 3.67
C ARG A 208 18.83 9.30 3.26
N LEU A 209 18.81 8.21 4.02
CA LEU A 209 18.02 7.02 3.68
C LEU A 209 17.14 6.60 4.84
N ILE A 210 15.86 6.53 4.59
CA ILE A 210 14.87 5.96 5.49
C ILE A 210 14.34 4.68 4.85
N LEU A 211 14.20 3.63 5.65
CA LEU A 211 13.71 2.32 5.24
C LEU A 211 12.43 2.02 6.02
N ILE A 212 11.36 1.61 5.31
CA ILE A 212 10.04 1.45 5.90
C ILE A 212 9.40 0.16 5.37
N PRO A 213 9.63 -1.00 6.02
CA PRO A 213 8.79 -2.17 5.82
C PRO A 213 7.35 -1.84 6.19
N SER A 214 6.41 -2.25 5.36
CA SER A 214 5.01 -1.90 5.52
C SER A 214 4.07 -2.97 4.98
N VAL A 215 2.87 -3.00 5.54
CA VAL A 215 1.73 -3.81 5.09
C VAL A 215 0.62 -2.86 4.71
N GLU A 216 0.03 -3.09 3.55
CA GLU A 216 -1.08 -2.31 3.01
C GLU A 216 -2.27 -3.23 2.72
N THR A 217 -3.47 -2.75 2.99
CA THR A 217 -4.72 -3.43 2.65
C THR A 217 -5.78 -2.41 2.25
N PRO A 218 -6.61 -2.69 1.24
CA PRO A 218 -7.76 -1.85 0.93
C PRO A 218 -8.78 -1.92 2.07
N ILE A 219 -9.36 -0.78 2.40
CA ILE A 219 -10.43 -0.64 3.41
C ILE A 219 -11.79 -0.40 2.77
N PHE A 220 -11.80 0.22 1.59
CA PHE A 220 -13.00 0.52 0.85
C PHE A 220 -12.72 0.51 -0.65
N SER A 221 -13.63 -0.07 -1.45
CA SER A 221 -13.55 -0.11 -2.90
C SER A 221 -14.75 0.61 -3.50
N PHE A 222 -14.49 1.50 -4.45
CA PHE A 222 -15.52 2.13 -5.28
C PHE A 222 -15.81 1.18 -6.46
N THR A 223 -16.54 0.12 -6.17
CA THR A 223 -16.88 -0.92 -7.15
C THR A 223 -18.36 -0.82 -7.54
N PRO A 224 -18.78 -1.40 -8.68
CA PRO A 224 -20.18 -1.61 -9.00
C PRO A 224 -20.94 -2.36 -7.90
N GLU A 225 -22.27 -2.27 -7.94
CA GLU A 225 -23.17 -2.84 -6.90
C GLU A 225 -22.99 -4.34 -6.64
N ASP A 226 -22.48 -5.09 -7.62
CA ASP A 226 -22.27 -6.54 -7.54
C ASP A 226 -21.05 -6.97 -6.70
N GLN A 227 -20.25 -6.01 -6.23
CA GLN A 227 -19.02 -6.27 -5.47
C GLN A 227 -19.15 -5.73 -4.05
N GLU A 228 -18.55 -6.43 -3.06
CA GLU A 228 -18.46 -5.90 -1.70
C GLU A 228 -17.57 -4.65 -1.64
N ASN A 229 -18.09 -3.57 -1.04
CA ASN A 229 -17.38 -2.29 -0.95
C ASN A 229 -16.27 -2.24 0.11
N TRP A 230 -16.11 -3.28 0.93
CA TRP A 230 -15.20 -3.28 2.10
C TRP A 230 -13.79 -3.80 1.80
N GLY A 231 -13.24 -3.44 0.65
CA GLY A 231 -11.86 -3.75 0.30
C GLY A 231 -11.59 -5.20 -0.06
N SER A 232 -12.63 -6.03 -0.16
CA SER A 232 -12.56 -7.36 -0.73
C SER A 232 -13.01 -7.32 -2.19
N LEU A 233 -12.42 -8.14 -3.01
CA LEU A 233 -12.71 -8.26 -4.43
C LEU A 233 -13.10 -9.70 -4.72
N GLN A 234 -14.03 -9.90 -5.65
CA GLN A 234 -14.51 -11.22 -6.01
C GLN A 234 -13.82 -11.73 -7.27
N TRP A 235 -13.30 -12.95 -7.19
CA TRP A 235 -12.89 -13.74 -8.33
C TRP A 235 -13.59 -15.08 -8.28
N PHE A 236 -14.16 -15.49 -9.42
CA PHE A 236 -15.03 -16.65 -9.49
C PHE A 236 -16.19 -16.52 -8.49
N SER A 237 -16.30 -17.41 -7.54
CA SER A 237 -17.36 -17.39 -6.53
C SER A 237 -16.88 -16.99 -5.15
N SER A 238 -15.58 -16.73 -4.99
CA SER A 238 -14.96 -16.44 -3.70
C SER A 238 -14.46 -15.00 -3.60
N MET A 239 -14.41 -14.52 -2.37
CA MET A 239 -13.93 -13.19 -2.02
C MET A 239 -12.50 -13.25 -1.51
N TYR A 240 -11.69 -12.29 -1.98
CA TYR A 240 -10.29 -12.15 -1.59
C TYR A 240 -10.00 -10.72 -1.14
N ARG A 241 -9.17 -10.58 -0.13
CA ARG A 241 -8.65 -9.28 0.30
C ARG A 241 -7.17 -9.15 -0.06
N PRO A 242 -6.79 -8.21 -0.91
CA PRO A 242 -5.38 -7.98 -1.21
C PRO A 242 -4.60 -7.51 0.02
N LEU A 243 -3.49 -8.16 0.31
CA LEU A 243 -2.47 -7.70 1.24
C LEU A 243 -1.19 -7.42 0.45
N LEU A 244 -0.59 -6.26 0.67
CA LEU A 244 0.65 -5.87 0.02
C LEU A 244 1.72 -5.70 1.09
N PHE A 245 2.80 -6.45 0.97
CA PHE A 245 3.98 -6.33 1.83
C PHE A 245 5.07 -5.66 1.02
N SER A 246 5.57 -4.52 1.46
CA SER A 246 6.61 -3.78 0.74
C SER A 246 7.64 -3.19 1.67
N VAL A 247 8.83 -2.94 1.14
CA VAL A 247 9.89 -2.22 1.84
C VAL A 247 10.16 -0.94 1.08
N ARG A 248 9.73 0.19 1.66
CA ARG A 248 9.91 1.51 1.05
C ARG A 248 11.29 2.07 1.38
N PHE A 249 12.02 2.47 0.36
CA PHE A 249 13.28 3.19 0.43
C PHE A 249 13.01 4.66 0.09
N LEU A 250 13.16 5.55 1.06
CA LEU A 250 12.87 6.96 0.91
C LEU A 250 14.16 7.76 0.99
N TRP A 251 14.52 8.45 -0.11
CA TRP A 251 15.73 9.25 -0.18
C TRP A 251 15.51 10.72 0.15
N LEU A 252 16.18 11.18 1.19
CA LEU A 252 16.25 12.58 1.56
C LEU A 252 17.30 13.28 0.68
N ARG A 253 16.88 14.29 -0.08
CA ARG A 253 17.76 15.03 -0.99
C ARG A 253 18.53 16.10 -0.22
N ALA A 254 19.82 16.25 -0.51
CA ALA A 254 20.62 17.33 0.02
C ALA A 254 20.00 18.72 -0.29
N PRO A 255 20.17 19.72 0.57
CA PRO A 255 19.74 21.06 0.28
C PRO A 255 20.43 21.58 -1.00
N LYS A 256 19.80 22.51 -1.71
CA LYS A 256 20.52 23.26 -2.75
C LYS A 256 21.64 23.99 -2.05
N GLY A 257 22.88 23.84 -2.55
CA GLY A 257 23.97 24.70 -2.11
C GLY A 257 23.52 26.15 -2.25
N PHE A 258 23.76 26.95 -1.24
CA PHE A 258 23.66 28.38 -1.41
C PHE A 258 24.72 28.75 -2.46
N ASP A 259 24.31 29.28 -3.59
CA ASP A 259 25.20 30.03 -4.44
C ASP A 259 25.59 31.27 -3.64
N CYS A 260 26.66 31.16 -2.85
CA CYS A 260 27.24 32.35 -2.26
C CYS A 260 27.57 33.31 -3.42
N PRO A 261 27.05 34.54 -3.42
CA PRO A 261 27.46 35.48 -4.43
C PRO A 261 28.99 35.53 -4.44
N PRO A 262 29.63 35.61 -5.59
CA PRO A 262 31.08 35.65 -5.65
C PRO A 262 31.56 36.79 -4.73
N PRO A 263 32.63 36.57 -3.93
CA PRO A 263 33.09 37.56 -3.00
C PRO A 263 33.35 38.87 -3.74
N ILE A 264 32.74 39.93 -3.24
CA ILE A 264 32.91 41.27 -3.81
C ILE A 264 34.42 41.59 -3.73
N ARG A 265 35.08 41.62 -4.86
CA ARG A 265 36.49 42.00 -4.93
C ARG A 265 36.58 43.49 -4.59
N GLN A 266 37.31 43.82 -3.55
CA GLN A 266 37.64 45.23 -3.29
C GLN A 266 38.48 45.77 -4.46
N PRO A 267 38.19 47.01 -4.94
CA PRO A 267 38.99 47.62 -6.01
C PRO A 267 40.44 47.81 -5.49
N GLY A 268 41.38 47.05 -6.07
CA GLY A 268 42.78 47.10 -5.69
C GLY A 268 43.50 45.78 -5.44
N GLU A 269 42.78 44.70 -5.25
CA GLU A 269 43.36 43.41 -4.97
C GLU A 269 43.83 42.72 -6.28
N LYS A 270 45.12 42.92 -6.64
CA LYS A 270 45.77 42.23 -7.72
C LYS A 270 45.90 40.74 -7.35
N GLY A 271 45.06 39.92 -7.96
CA GLY A 271 45.00 38.48 -7.68
C GLY A 271 46.28 37.74 -8.01
N LYS A 272 47.10 37.47 -7.03
CA LYS A 272 48.08 36.41 -6.99
C LYS A 272 47.67 35.42 -5.92
N GLY A 273 46.85 34.45 -6.28
CA GLY A 273 46.52 33.38 -5.38
C GLY A 273 45.67 32.33 -6.10
N LYS A 274 46.20 31.14 -6.28
CA LYS A 274 45.42 29.95 -6.70
C LYS A 274 44.22 29.84 -5.77
N ARG A 275 43.00 29.95 -6.30
CA ARG A 275 41.76 29.73 -5.55
C ARG A 275 41.84 28.36 -4.85
N LYS A 276 42.02 28.36 -3.55
CA LYS A 276 41.64 27.19 -2.76
C LYS A 276 40.14 27.09 -2.89
N GLN A 277 39.67 26.09 -3.63
CA GLN A 277 38.25 25.74 -3.60
C GLN A 277 37.88 25.46 -2.13
N TYR A 278 37.02 26.29 -1.57
CA TYR A 278 36.41 26.04 -0.27
C TYR A 278 35.60 24.73 -0.43
N LYS A 279 36.13 23.65 0.10
CA LYS A 279 35.35 22.44 0.35
C LYS A 279 34.65 22.69 1.67
N PRO A 280 33.31 22.81 1.70
CA PRO A 280 32.61 22.85 2.98
C PRO A 280 32.97 21.56 3.71
N ASP A 281 33.52 21.69 4.92
CA ASP A 281 33.80 20.54 5.77
C ASP A 281 32.52 19.71 5.89
N SER A 282 32.66 18.44 5.61
CA SER A 282 31.60 17.47 5.83
C SER A 282 31.21 17.58 7.30
N TYR A 283 30.01 18.10 7.58
CA TYR A 283 29.43 17.98 8.88
C TYR A 283 29.37 16.50 9.23
N HIS A 284 30.28 16.07 10.07
CA HIS A 284 30.13 14.83 10.82
C HIS A 284 29.10 15.07 11.91
N PRO A 285 28.14 14.12 12.10
CA PRO A 285 27.13 14.22 13.15
C PRO A 285 27.72 14.14 14.55
#